data_dfcf6deebe48fc444d22be5eb30e73f3
#
_entry.id   dfcf6deebe48fc444d22be5eb30e73f3
#
_cell.length_a   1.000
_cell.length_b   1.000
_cell.length_c   1.000
_cell.angle_alpha   90.00
_cell.angle_beta   90.00
_cell.angle_gamma   90.00
#
_symmetry.space_group_name_H-M   'P 1'
#
loop_
_entity.id
_entity.type
_entity.pdbx_description
1 polymer ?
#
loop_
_entity_poly.entity_id
_entity_poly.type
_entity_poly.pdbx_seq_one_letter_code
_entity_poly.pdbx_strand_id
1 'polypeptide(L)'
;MPIQFSPKGTFIVSTSRFALFVDLENCGAKAATLLNILEKVKIRGDILLGKVYGYTDHFSDLKEILLSNTFTVVPSLRHGVAQKNNADILLVLDALEVAYTNPLIDSFCIVSGDSDYTPLVGRLKSMGKFVLGISRSEVASSIFINACNEFQFLESVNASNRKTHGKRSAASKDEPLDDAALNKLLEDILGERDEDEMYASELKGVLLRLRPDFNEKSHGCATFGKLLTKMSQKFGTIRIKNDNFNVLVSLAGEETSAKRAELNRDNWAQIFTEQLRHYKDDGFQRVNPSILKADITAAYPDFSEKAIGFKRFSDVLKQLEKDKLLLLEMDEQKNMLIRML
;
A
#
# COMPACT_ATOMS: atom_id res chain seq x y z
N MET A 1 -8.03 -14.14 -5.39
CA MET A 1 -8.35 -14.42 -3.96
C MET A 1 -9.74 -15.01 -3.87
N PRO A 2 -9.99 -16.10 -3.15
CA PRO A 2 -11.35 -16.62 -2.99
C PRO A 2 -12.11 -15.74 -2.01
N ILE A 3 -13.20 -15.15 -2.48
CA ILE A 3 -14.15 -14.38 -1.65
C ILE A 3 -15.02 -15.41 -0.92
N GLN A 4 -14.86 -15.54 0.40
CA GLN A 4 -15.76 -16.31 1.23
C GLN A 4 -16.86 -15.39 1.77
N PHE A 5 -18.12 -15.69 1.45
CA PHE A 5 -19.27 -14.97 1.98
C PHE A 5 -19.60 -15.44 3.41
N SER A 6 -19.60 -14.52 4.36
CA SER A 6 -20.19 -14.74 5.68
C SER A 6 -21.72 -14.64 5.59
N PRO A 7 -22.49 -15.40 6.40
CA PRO A 7 -23.96 -15.32 6.41
C PRO A 7 -24.55 -13.95 6.79
N LYS A 8 -23.72 -13.00 7.16
CA LYS A 8 -24.12 -11.62 7.56
C LYS A 8 -23.68 -10.53 6.60
N GLY A 9 -23.26 -10.86 5.37
CA GLY A 9 -22.93 -9.84 4.35
C GLY A 9 -21.68 -8.99 4.64
N THR A 10 -20.85 -9.39 5.60
CA THR A 10 -19.57 -8.72 5.90
C THR A 10 -18.49 -9.33 5.02
N PHE A 11 -17.87 -8.52 4.16
CA PHE A 11 -16.70 -8.92 3.39
C PHE A 11 -15.55 -9.17 4.36
N ILE A 12 -15.18 -10.43 4.55
CA ILE A 12 -13.94 -10.78 5.24
C ILE A 12 -12.86 -10.80 4.17
N VAL A 13 -12.08 -9.74 4.08
CA VAL A 13 -10.80 -9.78 3.35
C VAL A 13 -9.91 -10.76 4.10
N SER A 14 -9.70 -11.94 3.52
CA SER A 14 -8.82 -12.93 4.14
C SER A 14 -7.39 -12.39 4.04
N THR A 15 -6.83 -11.99 5.17
CA THR A 15 -5.45 -11.55 5.26
C THR A 15 -4.53 -12.73 4.96
N SER A 16 -3.55 -12.57 4.08
CA SER A 16 -2.54 -13.59 3.80
C SER A 16 -1.78 -13.97 5.06
N ARG A 17 -1.51 -15.25 5.26
CA ARG A 17 -0.85 -15.80 6.46
C ARG A 17 0.49 -16.38 6.06
N PHE A 18 1.55 -15.65 6.39
CA PHE A 18 2.89 -15.93 5.95
C PHE A 18 3.68 -16.85 6.89
N ALA A 19 4.43 -17.78 6.28
CA ALA A 19 5.64 -18.32 6.85
C ALA A 19 6.84 -17.59 6.21
N LEU A 20 7.71 -17.03 7.05
CA LEU A 20 8.88 -16.24 6.64
C LEU A 20 10.16 -17.04 6.90
N PHE A 21 10.92 -17.29 5.84
CA PHE A 21 12.19 -18.00 5.83
C PHE A 21 13.31 -17.07 5.37
N VAL A 22 14.29 -16.80 6.24
CA VAL A 22 15.36 -15.85 5.99
C VAL A 22 16.71 -16.55 5.95
N ASP A 23 17.34 -16.50 4.80
CA ASP A 23 18.72 -16.92 4.61
C ASP A 23 19.66 -15.74 4.97
N LEU A 24 20.25 -15.77 6.16
CA LEU A 24 21.07 -14.67 6.68
C LEU A 24 22.38 -14.49 5.91
N GLU A 25 22.91 -15.54 5.32
CA GLU A 25 24.18 -15.46 4.55
C GLU A 25 23.97 -14.65 3.27
N ASN A 26 22.81 -14.78 2.63
CA ASN A 26 22.49 -14.10 1.36
C ASN A 26 21.80 -12.75 1.51
N CYS A 27 21.07 -12.50 2.60
CA CYS A 27 20.34 -11.23 2.76
C CYS A 27 21.18 -10.08 3.32
N GLY A 28 22.39 -10.34 3.84
CA GLY A 28 23.23 -9.32 4.45
C GLY A 28 22.66 -8.80 5.77
N ALA A 29 22.67 -9.64 6.77
CA ALA A 29 21.96 -9.56 8.04
C ALA A 29 22.35 -8.38 8.93
N LYS A 30 21.83 -7.20 8.64
CA LYS A 30 21.80 -6.05 9.55
C LYS A 30 20.42 -5.92 10.17
N ALA A 31 20.34 -5.38 11.40
CA ALA A 31 19.08 -5.13 12.09
C ALA A 31 18.08 -4.33 11.22
N ALA A 32 18.55 -3.27 10.55
CA ALA A 32 17.71 -2.47 9.65
C ALA A 32 17.18 -3.28 8.45
N THR A 33 17.95 -4.22 7.92
CA THR A 33 17.53 -5.10 6.83
C THR A 33 16.41 -6.03 7.28
N LEU A 34 16.56 -6.67 8.45
CA LEU A 34 15.54 -7.58 8.97
C LEU A 34 14.24 -6.83 9.31
N LEU A 35 14.33 -5.61 9.86
CA LEU A 35 13.16 -4.76 10.08
C LEU A 35 12.43 -4.40 8.78
N ASN A 36 13.17 -4.05 7.72
CA ASN A 36 12.60 -3.77 6.41
C ASN A 36 11.90 -5.01 5.81
N ILE A 37 12.50 -6.20 5.94
CA ILE A 37 11.86 -7.46 5.52
C ILE A 37 10.53 -7.67 6.27
N LEU A 38 10.56 -7.52 7.59
CA LEU A 38 9.35 -7.68 8.41
C LEU A 38 8.24 -6.70 8.00
N GLU A 39 8.60 -5.44 7.74
CA GLU A 39 7.66 -4.42 7.28
C GLU A 39 7.03 -4.79 5.94
N LYS A 40 7.84 -5.17 4.94
CA LYS A 40 7.36 -5.59 3.61
C LYS A 40 6.39 -6.78 3.68
N VAL A 41 6.65 -7.75 4.55
CA VAL A 41 5.74 -8.90 4.73
C VAL A 41 4.48 -8.48 5.49
N LYS A 42 4.60 -7.69 6.58
CA LYS A 42 3.45 -7.23 7.39
C LYS A 42 2.46 -6.36 6.61
N ILE A 43 2.92 -5.61 5.62
CA ILE A 43 2.04 -4.86 4.70
C ILE A 43 1.12 -5.81 3.91
N ARG A 44 1.60 -7.02 3.58
CA ARG A 44 0.88 -8.01 2.77
C ARG A 44 0.04 -8.99 3.58
N GLY A 45 0.44 -9.26 4.83
CA GLY A 45 -0.27 -10.22 5.66
C GLY A 45 0.33 -10.42 7.04
N ASP A 46 -0.22 -11.38 7.78
CA ASP A 46 0.25 -11.72 9.11
C ASP A 46 1.37 -12.76 9.04
N ILE A 47 2.43 -12.57 9.81
CA ILE A 47 3.52 -13.55 9.94
C ILE A 47 3.16 -14.50 11.06
N LEU A 48 2.78 -15.75 10.71
CA LEU A 48 2.45 -16.79 11.70
C LEU A 48 3.68 -17.59 12.14
N LEU A 49 4.71 -17.65 11.28
CA LEU A 49 5.93 -18.38 11.56
C LEU A 49 7.12 -17.64 10.94
N GLY A 50 8.19 -17.47 11.70
CA GLY A 50 9.45 -16.92 11.23
C GLY A 50 10.63 -17.83 11.57
N LYS A 51 11.46 -18.15 10.57
CA LYS A 51 12.71 -18.90 10.77
C LYS A 51 13.88 -18.19 10.07
N VAL A 52 15.02 -18.14 10.74
CA VAL A 52 16.28 -17.62 10.17
C VAL A 52 17.33 -18.70 10.13
N TYR A 53 18.06 -18.78 9.03
CA TYR A 53 19.07 -19.80 8.75
C TYR A 53 20.45 -19.16 8.59
N GLY A 54 21.49 -19.93 8.92
CA GLY A 54 22.85 -19.43 8.81
C GLY A 54 23.24 -18.50 9.96
N TYR A 55 22.54 -18.53 11.09
CA TYR A 55 22.87 -17.69 12.24
C TYR A 55 24.22 -18.06 12.84
N THR A 56 25.05 -17.04 13.09
CA THR A 56 26.34 -17.11 13.79
C THR A 56 26.44 -16.00 14.82
N ASP A 57 27.45 -16.04 15.70
CA ASP A 57 27.67 -14.99 16.71
C ASP A 57 27.89 -13.60 16.12
N HIS A 58 28.28 -13.50 14.84
CA HIS A 58 28.40 -12.23 14.12
C HIS A 58 27.07 -11.49 13.94
N PHE A 59 25.95 -12.16 14.15
CA PHE A 59 24.60 -11.61 14.02
C PHE A 59 23.98 -11.25 15.38
N SER A 60 24.80 -11.02 16.40
CA SER A 60 24.34 -10.66 17.76
C SER A 60 23.39 -9.46 17.78
N ASP A 61 23.57 -8.49 16.87
CA ASP A 61 22.71 -7.30 16.72
C ASP A 61 21.26 -7.63 16.33
N LEU A 62 21.01 -8.85 15.81
CA LEU A 62 19.67 -9.30 15.42
C LEU A 62 18.92 -9.93 16.60
N LYS A 63 19.59 -10.26 17.70
CA LYS A 63 19.04 -11.07 18.79
C LYS A 63 17.73 -10.50 19.36
N GLU A 64 17.68 -9.19 19.59
CA GLU A 64 16.49 -8.54 20.13
C GLU A 64 15.32 -8.60 19.16
N ILE A 65 15.55 -8.35 17.86
CA ILE A 65 14.52 -8.41 16.82
C ILE A 65 14.00 -9.83 16.64
N LEU A 66 14.88 -10.81 16.64
CA LEU A 66 14.52 -12.23 16.50
C LEU A 66 13.67 -12.70 17.68
N LEU A 67 14.04 -12.34 18.91
CA LEU A 67 13.29 -12.68 20.13
C LEU A 67 11.92 -11.98 20.16
N SER A 68 11.88 -10.66 19.87
CA SER A 68 10.63 -9.89 19.93
C SER A 68 9.61 -10.29 18.86
N ASN A 69 10.06 -10.91 17.74
CA ASN A 69 9.19 -11.43 16.70
C ASN A 69 9.08 -12.96 16.71
N THR A 70 9.51 -13.62 17.79
CA THR A 70 9.39 -15.09 18.02
C THR A 70 9.99 -15.95 16.89
N PHE A 71 11.12 -15.52 16.31
CA PHE A 71 11.80 -16.28 15.28
C PHE A 71 12.47 -17.54 15.83
N THR A 72 12.35 -18.64 15.11
CA THR A 72 13.20 -19.82 15.30
C THR A 72 14.54 -19.58 14.63
N VAL A 73 15.63 -19.77 15.36
CA VAL A 73 16.99 -19.58 14.88
C VAL A 73 17.63 -20.91 14.57
N VAL A 74 18.04 -21.12 13.33
CA VAL A 74 18.76 -22.30 12.86
C VAL A 74 20.23 -21.90 12.67
N PRO A 75 21.13 -22.37 13.55
CA PRO A 75 22.54 -21.97 13.51
C PRO A 75 23.28 -22.60 12.31
N SER A 76 24.27 -21.90 11.78
CA SER A 76 25.23 -22.46 10.82
C SER A 76 26.28 -23.27 11.60
N LEU A 77 26.18 -24.57 11.54
CA LEU A 77 27.17 -25.47 12.14
C LEU A 77 28.30 -25.71 11.13
N ARG A 78 29.43 -25.04 11.31
CA ARG A 78 30.63 -25.23 10.48
C ARG A 78 31.42 -26.43 10.97
N HIS A 79 31.36 -27.55 10.25
CA HIS A 79 32.26 -28.68 10.45
C HIS A 79 33.05 -28.89 9.14
N GLY A 80 34.33 -28.38 9.11
CA GLY A 80 35.24 -28.57 7.98
C GLY A 80 34.96 -27.72 6.75
N VAL A 81 35.78 -27.86 5.69
CA VAL A 81 35.82 -27.02 4.49
C VAL A 81 34.65 -27.29 3.51
N ALA A 82 33.84 -28.33 3.76
CA ALA A 82 32.90 -28.91 2.76
C ALA A 82 31.42 -28.65 3.00
N GLN A 83 31.00 -27.78 3.93
CA GLN A 83 29.56 -27.64 4.23
C GLN A 83 29.02 -26.24 3.96
N LYS A 84 29.03 -25.82 2.70
CA LYS A 84 28.43 -24.55 2.28
C LYS A 84 26.89 -24.55 2.21
N ASN A 85 26.22 -25.70 2.12
CA ASN A 85 24.79 -25.75 1.76
C ASN A 85 23.88 -26.39 2.83
N ASN A 86 24.32 -26.57 4.07
CA ASN A 86 23.48 -27.24 5.07
C ASN A 86 22.29 -26.37 5.51
N ALA A 87 22.48 -25.07 5.62
CA ALA A 87 21.43 -24.10 5.98
C ALA A 87 20.35 -24.03 4.89
N ASP A 88 20.76 -24.05 3.62
CA ASP A 88 19.87 -23.99 2.45
C ASP A 88 18.98 -25.22 2.37
N ILE A 89 19.56 -26.42 2.58
CA ILE A 89 18.82 -27.68 2.59
C ILE A 89 17.80 -27.68 3.73
N LEU A 90 18.19 -27.22 4.93
CA LEU A 90 17.29 -27.14 6.08
C LEU A 90 16.16 -26.16 5.82
N LEU A 91 16.41 -25.01 5.19
CA LEU A 91 15.39 -24.05 4.81
C LEU A 91 14.36 -24.70 3.87
N VAL A 92 14.84 -25.44 2.85
CA VAL A 92 13.94 -26.13 1.90
C VAL A 92 13.09 -27.19 2.59
N LEU A 93 13.69 -28.02 3.46
CA LEU A 93 12.97 -29.06 4.20
C LEU A 93 11.92 -28.47 5.15
N ASP A 94 12.29 -27.46 5.92
CA ASP A 94 11.38 -26.78 6.85
C ASP A 94 10.22 -26.09 6.10
N ALA A 95 10.49 -25.43 4.99
CA ALA A 95 9.46 -24.78 4.19
C ALA A 95 8.46 -25.80 3.62
N LEU A 96 8.93 -26.95 3.13
CA LEU A 96 8.06 -28.04 2.68
C LEU A 96 7.29 -28.67 3.84
N GLU A 97 7.93 -28.94 4.97
CA GLU A 97 7.27 -29.45 6.16
C GLU A 97 6.11 -28.55 6.56
N VAL A 98 6.36 -27.25 6.68
CA VAL A 98 5.32 -26.25 7.02
C VAL A 98 4.20 -26.23 5.96
N ALA A 99 4.53 -26.33 4.67
CA ALA A 99 3.55 -26.34 3.59
C ALA A 99 2.60 -27.55 3.64
N TYR A 100 3.11 -28.71 4.11
CA TYR A 100 2.34 -29.95 4.23
C TYR A 100 1.59 -30.06 5.58
N THR A 101 2.16 -29.55 6.66
CA THR A 101 1.63 -29.79 8.01
C THR A 101 0.78 -28.64 8.55
N ASN A 102 0.96 -27.42 8.05
CA ASN A 102 0.21 -26.25 8.55
C ASN A 102 -0.74 -25.68 7.49
N PRO A 103 -2.02 -26.08 7.48
CA PRO A 103 -3.00 -25.60 6.51
C PRO A 103 -3.38 -24.14 6.74
N LEU A 104 -3.05 -23.54 7.88
CA LEU A 104 -3.32 -22.13 8.17
C LEU A 104 -2.41 -21.20 7.35
N ILE A 105 -1.23 -21.67 6.95
CA ILE A 105 -0.27 -20.89 6.16
C ILE A 105 -0.61 -21.05 4.68
N ASP A 106 -0.98 -19.95 4.04
CA ASP A 106 -1.31 -19.88 2.62
C ASP A 106 -0.21 -19.19 1.80
N SER A 107 0.71 -18.47 2.46
CA SER A 107 1.72 -17.63 1.83
C SER A 107 3.11 -17.90 2.42
N PHE A 108 4.12 -17.90 1.56
CA PHE A 108 5.50 -18.13 1.93
C PHE A 108 6.36 -16.96 1.50
N CYS A 109 7.19 -16.45 2.39
CA CYS A 109 8.19 -15.45 2.05
C CYS A 109 9.58 -16.08 2.17
N ILE A 110 10.35 -16.07 1.07
CA ILE A 110 11.71 -16.59 1.00
C ILE A 110 12.65 -15.40 0.78
N VAL A 111 13.51 -15.17 1.75
CA VAL A 111 14.48 -14.07 1.71
C VAL A 111 15.83 -14.63 1.33
N SER A 112 16.11 -14.68 0.06
CA SER A 112 17.38 -15.07 -0.56
C SER A 112 17.43 -14.64 -2.01
N GLY A 113 18.63 -14.46 -2.58
CA GLY A 113 18.84 -14.21 -4.01
C GLY A 113 19.24 -15.45 -4.81
N ASP A 114 19.37 -16.60 -4.13
CA ASP A 114 19.92 -17.80 -4.73
C ASP A 114 18.90 -18.54 -5.63
N SER A 115 19.34 -18.89 -6.84
CA SER A 115 18.58 -19.68 -7.78
C SER A 115 18.27 -21.11 -7.31
N ASP A 116 19.03 -21.62 -6.35
CA ASP A 116 18.88 -22.97 -5.82
C ASP A 116 17.54 -23.16 -5.08
N TYR A 117 16.88 -22.06 -4.67
CA TYR A 117 15.52 -22.10 -4.13
C TYR A 117 14.40 -22.14 -5.17
N THR A 118 14.73 -22.02 -6.48
CA THR A 118 13.72 -22.07 -7.55
C THR A 118 12.86 -23.34 -7.53
N PRO A 119 13.42 -24.57 -7.31
CA PRO A 119 12.62 -25.77 -7.18
C PRO A 119 11.63 -25.74 -6.01
N LEU A 120 12.02 -25.16 -4.88
CA LEU A 120 11.15 -24.96 -3.71
C LEU A 120 9.96 -24.07 -4.09
N VAL A 121 10.22 -22.92 -4.74
CA VAL A 121 9.17 -22.01 -5.21
C VAL A 121 8.19 -22.72 -6.12
N GLY A 122 8.69 -23.47 -7.13
CA GLY A 122 7.85 -24.25 -8.02
C GLY A 122 6.98 -25.27 -7.28
N ARG A 123 7.53 -25.93 -6.25
CA ARG A 123 6.79 -26.91 -5.44
C ARG A 123 5.71 -26.24 -4.60
N LEU A 124 6.01 -25.15 -3.92
CA LEU A 124 5.03 -24.39 -3.12
C LEU A 124 3.87 -23.88 -3.99
N LYS A 125 4.18 -23.33 -5.17
CA LYS A 125 3.16 -22.88 -6.14
C LYS A 125 2.28 -24.03 -6.63
N SER A 126 2.84 -25.22 -6.88
CA SER A 126 2.06 -26.41 -7.26
C SER A 126 1.11 -26.89 -6.16
N MET A 127 1.38 -26.53 -4.91
CA MET A 127 0.51 -26.76 -3.74
C MET A 127 -0.52 -25.63 -3.53
N GLY A 128 -0.62 -24.67 -4.45
CA GLY A 128 -1.52 -23.53 -4.34
C GLY A 128 -1.08 -22.47 -3.33
N LYS A 129 0.19 -22.47 -2.91
CA LYS A 129 0.73 -21.48 -1.98
C LYS A 129 1.22 -20.26 -2.76
N PHE A 130 1.00 -19.07 -2.20
CA PHE A 130 1.58 -17.84 -2.70
C PHE A 130 3.05 -17.72 -2.25
N VAL A 131 3.95 -17.29 -3.11
CA VAL A 131 5.37 -17.15 -2.81
C VAL A 131 5.85 -15.74 -3.11
N LEU A 132 6.28 -15.03 -2.05
CA LEU A 132 6.96 -13.75 -2.09
C LEU A 132 8.47 -13.99 -1.99
N GLY A 133 9.23 -13.54 -2.98
CA GLY A 133 10.69 -13.48 -2.91
C GLY A 133 11.16 -12.12 -2.44
N ILE A 134 12.16 -12.07 -1.57
CA ILE A 134 12.81 -10.82 -1.16
C ILE A 134 14.33 -10.99 -1.25
N SER A 135 15.03 -10.06 -1.91
CA SER A 135 16.49 -10.07 -1.98
C SER A 135 17.06 -8.68 -2.21
N ARG A 136 18.38 -8.56 -2.05
CA ARG A 136 19.11 -7.40 -2.54
C ARG A 136 19.28 -7.49 -4.05
N SER A 137 19.19 -6.34 -4.74
CA SER A 137 19.31 -6.29 -6.21
C SER A 137 20.62 -6.87 -6.74
N GLU A 138 21.71 -6.77 -5.95
CA GLU A 138 23.05 -7.20 -6.35
C GLU A 138 23.25 -8.71 -6.39
N VAL A 139 22.39 -9.48 -5.70
CA VAL A 139 22.52 -10.94 -5.55
C VAL A 139 21.32 -11.72 -6.08
N ALA A 140 20.27 -11.02 -6.49
CA ALA A 140 19.04 -11.65 -6.95
C ALA A 140 19.22 -12.32 -8.31
N SER A 141 18.99 -13.62 -8.40
CA SER A 141 18.94 -14.38 -9.66
C SER A 141 17.66 -14.09 -10.43
N SER A 142 17.77 -13.78 -11.74
CA SER A 142 16.60 -13.59 -12.60
C SER A 142 15.70 -14.83 -12.67
N ILE A 143 16.26 -16.03 -12.53
CA ILE A 143 15.52 -17.29 -12.50
C ILE A 143 14.63 -17.35 -11.26
N PHE A 144 15.19 -17.00 -10.10
CA PHE A 144 14.44 -16.99 -8.84
C PHE A 144 13.38 -15.90 -8.82
N ILE A 145 13.69 -14.68 -9.31
CA ILE A 145 12.74 -13.57 -9.44
C ILE A 145 11.51 -14.00 -10.25
N ASN A 146 11.73 -14.57 -11.44
CA ASN A 146 10.66 -14.98 -12.35
C ASN A 146 9.85 -16.18 -11.83
N ALA A 147 10.41 -16.99 -10.94
CA ALA A 147 9.72 -18.14 -10.36
C ALA A 147 8.67 -17.71 -9.32
N CYS A 148 8.91 -16.63 -8.54
CA CYS A 148 8.04 -16.14 -7.48
C CYS A 148 6.70 -15.60 -8.02
N ASN A 149 5.67 -15.54 -7.17
CA ASN A 149 4.42 -14.86 -7.53
C ASN A 149 4.60 -13.34 -7.45
N GLU A 150 5.37 -12.89 -6.46
CA GLU A 150 5.77 -11.49 -6.27
C GLU A 150 7.23 -11.44 -5.84
N PHE A 151 7.95 -10.41 -6.22
CA PHE A 151 9.35 -10.22 -5.83
C PHE A 151 9.61 -8.78 -5.40
N GLN A 152 10.32 -8.63 -4.29
CA GLN A 152 10.67 -7.32 -3.74
C GLN A 152 12.18 -7.19 -3.56
N PHE A 153 12.71 -6.04 -3.96
CA PHE A 153 14.10 -5.71 -3.70
C PHE A 153 14.26 -5.02 -2.35
N LEU A 154 15.29 -5.43 -1.61
CA LEU A 154 15.77 -4.67 -0.47
C LEU A 154 16.59 -3.49 -0.99
N GLU A 155 16.25 -2.29 -0.56
CA GLU A 155 17.05 -1.11 -0.89
C GLU A 155 18.47 -1.29 -0.37
N SER A 156 19.48 -1.01 -1.20
CA SER A 156 20.86 -0.99 -0.73
C SER A 156 21.02 0.12 0.31
N VAL A 157 21.59 -0.21 1.46
CA VAL A 157 21.87 0.73 2.56
C VAL A 157 22.77 1.89 2.11
N ASN A 158 23.36 1.81 0.92
CA ASN A 158 24.25 2.80 0.32
C ASN A 158 23.58 3.77 -0.67
N ALA A 159 22.28 3.62 -0.97
CA ALA A 159 21.58 4.53 -1.89
C ALA A 159 21.13 5.85 -1.26
N SER A 160 21.43 6.10 0.03
CA SER A 160 21.06 7.34 0.73
C SER A 160 22.09 8.46 0.59
N ASN A 161 22.66 8.66 -0.63
CA ASN A 161 23.42 9.88 -0.94
C ASN A 161 22.69 10.77 -1.97
N ARG A 162 21.35 10.79 -1.93
CA ARG A 162 20.56 11.91 -2.46
C ARG A 162 20.04 12.72 -1.29
N LYS A 163 20.69 13.88 -1.15
CA LYS A 163 20.42 14.96 -0.23
C LYS A 163 18.94 15.17 0.04
N THR A 164 18.45 14.66 1.16
CA THR A 164 17.45 15.31 1.98
C THR A 164 17.86 15.09 3.42
N HIS A 165 18.17 16.19 4.10
CA HIS A 165 18.44 16.21 5.53
C HIS A 165 17.18 15.73 6.27
N GLY A 166 17.24 14.52 6.80
CA GLY A 166 16.29 13.97 7.73
C GLY A 166 16.96 12.77 8.39
N LYS A 167 17.41 12.93 9.64
CA LYS A 167 17.84 11.82 10.48
C LYS A 167 16.79 10.72 10.42
N ARG A 168 17.09 9.57 9.77
CA ARG A 168 16.38 8.32 10.03
C ARG A 168 16.78 7.87 11.44
N SER A 169 16.08 8.36 12.45
CA SER A 169 15.97 7.64 13.71
C SER A 169 15.13 6.41 13.41
N ALA A 170 15.66 5.22 13.67
CA ALA A 170 14.83 4.05 13.90
C ALA A 170 13.78 4.50 14.92
N ALA A 171 12.50 4.62 14.47
CA ALA A 171 11.43 5.01 15.36
C ALA A 171 11.36 3.92 16.42
N SER A 172 11.81 4.24 17.62
CA SER A 172 11.58 3.42 18.79
C SER A 172 10.07 3.21 18.89
N LYS A 173 9.62 1.99 19.12
CA LYS A 173 8.20 1.59 19.23
C LYS A 173 7.39 2.38 20.27
N ASP A 174 8.03 3.27 21.02
CA ASP A 174 7.49 3.99 22.18
C ASP A 174 7.24 5.49 21.93
N GLU A 175 7.57 6.05 20.77
CA GLU A 175 7.21 7.45 20.48
C GLU A 175 5.81 7.54 19.87
N PRO A 176 4.97 8.47 20.36
CA PRO A 176 3.64 8.71 19.77
C PRO A 176 3.80 9.05 18.28
N LEU A 177 3.03 8.37 17.44
CA LEU A 177 3.02 8.60 16.00
C LEU A 177 2.49 10.02 15.74
N ASP A 178 3.33 10.94 15.28
CA ASP A 178 2.87 12.26 14.88
C ASP A 178 2.21 12.22 13.49
N ASP A 179 1.51 13.30 13.11
CA ASP A 179 0.81 13.36 11.83
C ASP A 179 1.77 13.19 10.62
N ALA A 180 3.01 13.66 10.70
CA ALA A 180 3.96 13.57 9.60
C ALA A 180 4.52 12.14 9.44
N ALA A 181 4.84 11.48 10.56
CA ALA A 181 5.27 10.08 10.56
C ALA A 181 4.13 9.15 10.12
N LEU A 182 2.88 9.43 10.55
CA LEU A 182 1.70 8.70 10.08
C LEU A 182 1.50 8.86 8.58
N ASN A 183 1.58 10.08 8.06
CA ASN A 183 1.41 10.33 6.62
C ASN A 183 2.44 9.56 5.80
N LYS A 184 3.71 9.61 6.23
CA LYS A 184 4.76 8.83 5.57
C LYS A 184 4.50 7.33 5.61
N LEU A 185 4.04 6.80 6.74
CA LEU A 185 3.69 5.38 6.85
C LEU A 185 2.54 5.01 5.91
N LEU A 186 1.53 5.88 5.74
CA LEU A 186 0.45 5.67 4.77
C LEU A 186 0.97 5.66 3.32
N GLU A 187 1.91 6.57 2.98
CA GLU A 187 2.58 6.59 1.67
C GLU A 187 3.37 5.30 1.44
N ASP A 188 4.16 4.86 2.42
CA ASP A 188 4.97 3.64 2.33
C ASP A 188 4.05 2.40 2.13
N ILE A 189 2.92 2.31 2.85
CA ILE A 189 1.94 1.23 2.70
C ILE A 189 1.33 1.21 1.28
N LEU A 190 0.91 2.36 0.79
CA LEU A 190 0.28 2.48 -0.53
C LEU A 190 1.29 2.25 -1.66
N GLY A 191 2.54 2.70 -1.49
CA GLY A 191 3.59 2.55 -2.50
C GLY A 191 4.20 1.16 -2.61
N GLU A 192 4.01 0.30 -1.61
CA GLU A 192 4.54 -1.08 -1.61
C GLU A 192 3.62 -2.09 -2.32
N ARG A 193 2.49 -1.64 -2.86
CA ARG A 193 1.53 -2.50 -3.58
C ARG A 193 1.50 -2.15 -5.06
N ASP A 194 1.22 -3.16 -5.89
CA ASP A 194 1.04 -3.00 -7.33
C ASP A 194 -0.35 -2.46 -7.71
N GLU A 195 -1.28 -2.38 -6.74
CA GLU A 195 -2.63 -1.85 -6.95
C GLU A 195 -2.67 -0.36 -6.65
N ASP A 196 -3.17 0.44 -7.58
CA ASP A 196 -3.22 1.90 -7.48
C ASP A 196 -4.16 2.40 -6.37
N GLU A 197 -5.19 1.62 -6.00
CA GLU A 197 -6.21 1.99 -5.01
C GLU A 197 -6.37 0.91 -3.93
N MET A 198 -6.58 1.31 -2.67
CA MET A 198 -6.81 0.42 -1.53
C MET A 198 -8.05 0.86 -0.75
N TYR A 199 -8.84 -0.09 -0.24
CA TYR A 199 -9.93 0.24 0.68
C TYR A 199 -9.39 0.79 2.02
N ALA A 200 -10.02 1.84 2.53
CA ALA A 200 -9.64 2.43 3.82
C ALA A 200 -9.70 1.44 4.99
N SER A 201 -10.60 0.45 4.94
CA SER A 201 -10.68 -0.63 5.93
C SER A 201 -9.47 -1.55 5.89
N GLU A 202 -8.98 -1.86 4.69
CA GLU A 202 -7.78 -2.65 4.47
C GLU A 202 -6.53 -1.88 4.91
N LEU A 203 -6.42 -0.61 4.51
CA LEU A 203 -5.34 0.29 4.92
C LEU A 203 -5.25 0.40 6.44
N LYS A 204 -6.41 0.50 7.14
CA LYS A 204 -6.44 0.47 8.60
C LYS A 204 -5.94 -0.87 9.17
N GLY A 205 -6.31 -1.99 8.55
CA GLY A 205 -5.83 -3.31 8.93
C GLY A 205 -4.31 -3.45 8.81
N VAL A 206 -3.73 -2.95 7.72
CA VAL A 206 -2.26 -2.91 7.53
C VAL A 206 -1.61 -2.02 8.58
N LEU A 207 -2.15 -0.82 8.79
CA LEU A 207 -1.64 0.13 9.78
C LEU A 207 -1.62 -0.45 11.19
N LEU A 208 -2.67 -1.16 11.61
CA LEU A 208 -2.72 -1.83 12.92
C LEU A 208 -1.76 -3.01 13.06
N ARG A 209 -1.39 -3.68 11.95
CA ARG A 209 -0.33 -4.72 11.99
C ARG A 209 1.05 -4.12 12.19
N LEU A 210 1.32 -2.96 11.59
CA LEU A 210 2.59 -2.25 11.72
C LEU A 210 2.68 -1.49 13.05
N ARG A 211 1.58 -0.88 13.48
CA ARG A 211 1.45 -0.06 14.69
C ARG A 211 0.20 -0.48 15.47
N PRO A 212 0.28 -1.51 16.30
CA PRO A 212 -0.85 -1.98 17.12
C PRO A 212 -1.37 -0.94 18.13
N ASP A 213 -0.52 0.02 18.50
CA ASP A 213 -0.79 1.16 19.37
C ASP A 213 -1.57 2.30 18.67
N PHE A 214 -1.76 2.23 17.36
CA PHE A 214 -2.43 3.27 16.59
C PHE A 214 -3.88 3.47 17.00
N ASN A 215 -4.25 4.75 17.19
CA ASN A 215 -5.62 5.17 17.47
C ASN A 215 -5.89 6.52 16.80
N GLU A 216 -6.93 6.60 15.97
CA GLU A 216 -7.32 7.83 15.29
C GLU A 216 -7.67 8.99 16.23
N LYS A 217 -8.09 8.68 17.48
CA LYS A 217 -8.41 9.70 18.48
C LYS A 217 -7.17 10.46 18.96
N SER A 218 -6.00 9.82 18.98
CA SER A 218 -4.73 10.49 19.32
C SER A 218 -4.36 11.58 18.30
N HIS A 219 -4.89 11.47 17.08
CA HIS A 219 -4.75 12.48 16.02
C HIS A 219 -5.92 13.47 15.94
N GLY A 220 -6.80 13.49 16.96
CA GLY A 220 -7.96 14.39 17.02
C GLY A 220 -9.11 14.03 16.09
N CYS A 221 -9.18 12.80 15.58
CA CYS A 221 -10.21 12.35 14.66
C CYS A 221 -11.13 11.30 15.29
N ALA A 222 -12.45 11.39 15.05
CA ALA A 222 -13.42 10.47 15.60
C ALA A 222 -13.48 9.13 14.81
N THR A 223 -13.07 9.13 13.54
CA THR A 223 -13.09 7.97 12.66
C THR A 223 -11.87 7.96 11.76
N PHE A 224 -11.47 6.77 11.28
CA PHE A 224 -10.34 6.62 10.37
C PHE A 224 -10.56 7.36 9.03
N GLY A 225 -11.78 7.38 8.50
CA GLY A 225 -12.11 8.15 7.29
C GLY A 225 -11.86 9.67 7.47
N LYS A 226 -12.24 10.25 8.64
CA LYS A 226 -11.94 11.66 8.95
C LYS A 226 -10.44 11.90 9.08
N LEU A 227 -9.69 10.95 9.64
CA LEU A 227 -8.25 11.02 9.73
C LEU A 227 -7.60 11.04 8.33
N LEU A 228 -8.02 10.15 7.43
CA LEU A 228 -7.53 10.12 6.06
C LEU A 228 -7.80 11.45 5.34
N THR A 229 -9.02 12.01 5.49
CA THR A 229 -9.37 13.32 4.94
C THR A 229 -8.45 14.42 5.49
N LYS A 230 -8.16 14.42 6.79
CA LYS A 230 -7.20 15.33 7.42
C LYS A 230 -5.80 15.18 6.83
N MET A 231 -5.32 13.94 6.65
CA MET A 231 -3.99 13.66 6.07
C MET A 231 -3.93 14.14 4.61
N SER A 232 -4.94 13.81 3.80
CA SER A 232 -5.04 14.25 2.41
C SER A 232 -5.01 15.77 2.29
N GLN A 233 -5.77 16.49 3.12
CA GLN A 233 -5.81 17.96 3.11
C GLN A 233 -4.50 18.59 3.60
N LYS A 234 -3.87 18.02 4.64
CA LYS A 234 -2.68 18.58 5.27
C LYS A 234 -1.41 18.34 4.45
N PHE A 235 -1.26 17.18 3.84
CA PHE A 235 -0.04 16.75 3.17
C PHE A 235 -0.20 16.62 1.65
N GLY A 236 -1.41 16.35 1.15
CA GLY A 236 -1.67 16.24 -0.29
C GLY A 236 -1.08 15.00 -0.98
N THR A 237 -0.55 14.05 -0.22
CA THR A 237 0.18 12.88 -0.72
C THR A 237 -0.72 11.69 -1.00
N ILE A 238 -1.93 11.70 -0.45
CA ILE A 238 -2.94 10.67 -0.65
C ILE A 238 -4.23 11.26 -1.22
N ARG A 239 -4.89 10.51 -2.09
CA ARG A 239 -6.22 10.81 -2.63
C ARG A 239 -7.26 9.90 -1.99
N ILE A 240 -8.45 10.43 -1.80
CA ILE A 240 -9.59 9.70 -1.25
C ILE A 240 -10.72 9.76 -2.27
N LYS A 241 -11.23 8.60 -2.65
CA LYS A 241 -12.39 8.44 -3.53
C LYS A 241 -13.49 7.72 -2.75
N ASN A 242 -14.67 8.28 -2.74
CA ASN A 242 -15.82 7.62 -2.14
C ASN A 242 -16.58 6.85 -3.22
N ASP A 243 -16.67 5.53 -3.05
CA ASP A 243 -17.46 4.65 -3.90
C ASP A 243 -18.66 4.13 -3.11
N ASN A 244 -19.80 4.76 -3.29
CA ASN A 244 -21.14 4.47 -2.69
C ASN A 244 -21.15 4.18 -1.18
N PHE A 245 -20.44 3.18 -0.68
CA PHE A 245 -20.33 2.79 0.73
C PHE A 245 -18.90 2.55 1.18
N ASN A 246 -17.93 2.65 0.27
CA ASN A 246 -16.53 2.37 0.53
C ASN A 246 -15.67 3.60 0.29
N VAL A 247 -14.62 3.71 1.06
CA VAL A 247 -13.61 4.75 0.90
C VAL A 247 -12.37 4.08 0.30
N LEU A 248 -12.01 4.50 -0.91
CA LEU A 248 -10.78 4.11 -1.59
C LEU A 248 -9.70 5.16 -1.35
N VAL A 249 -8.48 4.71 -1.15
CA VAL A 249 -7.31 5.56 -0.90
C VAL A 249 -6.22 5.17 -1.89
N SER A 250 -5.59 6.16 -2.52
CA SER A 250 -4.47 6.00 -3.44
C SER A 250 -3.38 7.02 -3.17
N LEU A 251 -2.18 6.79 -3.68
CA LEU A 251 -1.16 7.83 -3.71
C LEU A 251 -1.58 8.95 -4.67
N ALA A 252 -1.33 10.18 -4.28
CA ALA A 252 -1.39 11.29 -5.21
C ALA A 252 -0.16 11.16 -6.14
N GLY A 253 -0.39 10.77 -7.40
CA GLY A 253 0.69 10.69 -8.41
C GLY A 253 1.39 12.04 -8.60
N GLU A 254 2.64 12.04 -9.07
CA GLU A 254 3.50 13.22 -9.24
C GLU A 254 2.90 14.34 -10.13
N GLU A 255 1.84 14.06 -10.86
CA GLU A 255 1.17 15.07 -11.69
C GLU A 255 0.36 16.12 -10.91
N THR A 256 0.23 16.02 -9.59
CA THR A 256 -0.59 16.95 -8.78
C THR A 256 0.10 17.63 -7.61
N SER A 257 1.42 17.55 -7.48
CA SER A 257 2.19 18.44 -6.59
C SER A 257 2.52 19.80 -7.23
N ALA A 258 2.20 20.01 -8.52
CA ALA A 258 2.07 21.35 -9.07
C ALA A 258 0.88 22.01 -8.36
N LYS A 259 1.12 23.08 -7.60
CA LYS A 259 0.13 23.99 -7.01
C LYS A 259 -1.17 23.94 -7.81
N ARG A 260 -2.24 23.31 -7.27
CA ARG A 260 -3.57 23.47 -7.85
C ARG A 260 -3.80 24.97 -7.90
N ALA A 261 -3.83 25.53 -9.10
CA ALA A 261 -4.16 26.92 -9.28
C ALA A 261 -5.50 27.15 -8.58
N GLU A 262 -5.56 28.12 -7.67
CA GLU A 262 -6.81 28.52 -7.03
C GLU A 262 -7.89 28.68 -8.10
N LEU A 263 -9.07 28.12 -7.87
CA LEU A 263 -10.18 28.22 -8.82
C LEU A 263 -10.63 29.69 -8.86
N ASN A 264 -10.42 30.34 -9.98
CA ASN A 264 -10.67 31.76 -10.18
C ASN A 264 -11.47 32.04 -11.47
N ARG A 265 -11.70 33.31 -11.79
CA ARG A 265 -12.48 33.73 -12.97
C ARG A 265 -11.87 33.34 -14.30
N ASP A 266 -10.57 33.08 -14.34
CA ASP A 266 -9.86 32.85 -15.60
C ASP A 266 -9.74 31.36 -15.93
N ASN A 267 -9.75 30.47 -14.90
CA ASN A 267 -9.51 29.04 -15.07
C ASN A 267 -10.70 28.12 -14.75
N TRP A 268 -11.81 28.66 -14.22
CA TRP A 268 -12.96 27.85 -13.78
C TRP A 268 -13.53 26.96 -14.90
N ALA A 269 -13.66 27.51 -16.13
CA ALA A 269 -14.24 26.77 -17.25
C ALA A 269 -13.39 25.55 -17.62
N GLN A 270 -12.07 25.68 -17.57
CA GLN A 270 -11.14 24.59 -17.84
C GLN A 270 -11.26 23.50 -16.77
N ILE A 271 -11.28 23.89 -15.48
CA ILE A 271 -11.43 22.95 -14.35
C ILE A 271 -12.74 22.17 -14.42
N PHE A 272 -13.86 22.85 -14.72
CA PHE A 272 -15.14 22.19 -14.88
C PHE A 272 -15.18 21.24 -16.09
N THR A 273 -14.54 21.63 -17.20
CA THR A 273 -14.45 20.80 -18.39
C THR A 273 -13.62 19.54 -18.12
N GLU A 274 -12.53 19.67 -17.39
CA GLU A 274 -11.69 18.54 -17.00
C GLU A 274 -12.43 17.55 -16.10
N GLN A 275 -13.21 18.04 -15.12
CA GLN A 275 -14.07 17.21 -14.27
C GLN A 275 -15.16 16.49 -15.10
N LEU A 276 -15.77 17.15 -16.07
CA LEU A 276 -16.75 16.54 -16.97
C LEU A 276 -16.10 15.46 -17.86
N ARG A 277 -14.88 15.67 -18.28
CA ARG A 277 -14.11 14.67 -19.04
C ARG A 277 -13.83 13.42 -18.21
N HIS A 278 -13.48 13.56 -16.93
CA HIS A 278 -13.34 12.43 -16.01
C HIS A 278 -14.60 11.58 -15.93
N TYR A 279 -15.78 12.21 -15.80
CA TYR A 279 -17.03 11.45 -15.80
C TYR A 279 -17.28 10.70 -17.12
N LYS A 280 -16.90 11.30 -18.25
CA LYS A 280 -17.02 10.66 -19.56
C LYS A 280 -16.08 9.46 -19.70
N ASP A 281 -14.84 9.59 -19.21
CA ASP A 281 -13.83 8.53 -19.21
C ASP A 281 -14.24 7.39 -18.26
N ASP A 282 -14.91 7.70 -17.14
CA ASP A 282 -15.53 6.74 -16.21
C ASP A 282 -16.82 6.08 -16.77
N GLY A 283 -17.24 6.41 -17.99
CA GLY A 283 -18.38 5.81 -18.68
C GLY A 283 -19.74 6.44 -18.37
N PHE A 284 -19.80 7.54 -17.62
CA PHE A 284 -21.05 8.25 -17.36
C PHE A 284 -21.49 9.05 -18.58
N GLN A 285 -22.71 8.85 -19.04
CA GLN A 285 -23.30 9.64 -20.12
C GLN A 285 -24.04 10.88 -19.61
N ARG A 286 -24.57 10.81 -18.37
CA ARG A 286 -25.33 11.86 -17.72
C ARG A 286 -24.94 11.98 -16.26
N VAL A 287 -24.86 13.20 -15.73
CA VAL A 287 -24.51 13.48 -14.33
C VAL A 287 -25.49 14.51 -13.75
N ASN A 288 -25.85 14.33 -12.48
CA ASN A 288 -26.68 15.32 -11.77
C ASN A 288 -25.83 16.55 -11.43
N PRO A 289 -26.31 17.80 -11.65
CA PRO A 289 -25.62 19.02 -11.28
C PRO A 289 -25.11 19.07 -9.83
N SER A 290 -25.83 18.46 -8.91
CA SER A 290 -25.45 18.42 -7.50
C SER A 290 -24.20 17.60 -7.25
N ILE A 291 -23.96 16.54 -8.04
CA ILE A 291 -22.74 15.73 -7.97
C ILE A 291 -21.55 16.53 -8.46
N LEU A 292 -21.66 17.15 -9.64
CA LEU A 292 -20.61 18.02 -10.16
C LEU A 292 -20.26 19.15 -9.18
N LYS A 293 -21.26 19.79 -8.57
CA LYS A 293 -21.04 20.83 -7.56
C LYS A 293 -20.32 20.28 -6.33
N ALA A 294 -20.74 19.11 -5.84
CA ALA A 294 -20.12 18.47 -4.68
C ALA A 294 -18.66 18.13 -4.93
N ASP A 295 -18.32 17.59 -6.09
CA ASP A 295 -16.96 17.22 -6.46
C ASP A 295 -16.06 18.44 -6.65
N ILE A 296 -16.56 19.50 -7.29
CA ILE A 296 -15.83 20.78 -7.40
C ILE A 296 -15.61 21.40 -6.01
N THR A 297 -16.62 21.38 -5.13
CA THR A 297 -16.47 21.91 -3.76
C THR A 297 -15.52 21.07 -2.92
N ALA A 298 -15.49 19.74 -3.12
CA ALA A 298 -14.54 18.86 -2.46
C ALA A 298 -13.10 19.09 -2.95
N ALA A 299 -12.93 19.33 -4.25
CA ALA A 299 -11.61 19.60 -4.84
C ALA A 299 -11.09 21.02 -4.54
N TYR A 300 -11.99 21.98 -4.39
CA TYR A 300 -11.71 23.40 -4.14
C TYR A 300 -12.60 23.90 -2.97
N PRO A 301 -12.17 23.73 -1.71
CA PRO A 301 -12.98 24.07 -0.52
C PRO A 301 -13.40 25.54 -0.47
N ASP A 302 -12.62 26.45 -1.04
CA ASP A 302 -12.89 27.88 -1.11
C ASP A 302 -13.79 28.26 -2.32
N PHE A 303 -14.28 27.27 -3.06
CA PHE A 303 -15.15 27.51 -4.20
C PHE A 303 -16.46 28.15 -3.78
N SER A 304 -16.79 29.25 -4.44
CA SER A 304 -18.13 29.81 -4.46
C SER A 304 -18.47 30.35 -5.85
N GLU A 305 -19.73 30.26 -6.24
CA GLU A 305 -20.17 30.76 -7.55
C GLU A 305 -19.85 32.25 -7.73
N LYS A 306 -19.86 33.00 -6.64
CA LYS A 306 -19.51 34.45 -6.64
C LYS A 306 -18.04 34.69 -6.95
N ALA A 307 -17.15 33.82 -6.48
CA ALA A 307 -15.71 33.92 -6.72
C ALA A 307 -15.39 33.82 -8.22
N ILE A 308 -16.16 33.01 -8.94
CA ILE A 308 -16.00 32.83 -10.41
C ILE A 308 -16.94 33.72 -11.23
N GLY A 309 -17.69 34.64 -10.57
CA GLY A 309 -18.48 35.67 -11.25
C GLY A 309 -19.95 35.33 -11.52
N PHE A 310 -20.48 34.26 -10.94
CA PHE A 310 -21.89 33.84 -11.12
C PHE A 310 -22.72 34.01 -9.84
N LYS A 311 -24.02 34.14 -9.99
CA LYS A 311 -24.95 34.23 -8.83
C LYS A 311 -25.40 32.87 -8.32
N ARG A 312 -25.55 31.91 -9.22
CA ARG A 312 -26.07 30.56 -8.95
C ARG A 312 -25.28 29.52 -9.73
N PHE A 313 -25.22 28.32 -9.24
CA PHE A 313 -24.58 27.20 -9.95
C PHE A 313 -25.25 26.89 -11.29
N SER A 314 -26.58 27.05 -11.38
CA SER A 314 -27.32 26.94 -12.64
C SER A 314 -26.85 27.94 -13.73
N ASP A 315 -26.32 29.10 -13.33
CA ASP A 315 -25.82 30.08 -14.29
C ASP A 315 -24.45 29.67 -14.85
N VAL A 316 -23.63 28.98 -14.01
CA VAL A 316 -22.37 28.34 -14.41
C VAL A 316 -22.64 27.28 -15.48
N LEU A 317 -23.63 26.41 -15.24
CA LEU A 317 -23.98 25.34 -16.18
C LEU A 317 -24.50 25.89 -17.53
N LYS A 318 -25.34 26.93 -17.50
CA LYS A 318 -25.81 27.59 -18.71
C LYS A 318 -24.68 28.24 -19.51
N GLN A 319 -23.68 28.76 -18.84
CA GLN A 319 -22.50 29.30 -19.54
C GLN A 319 -21.71 28.18 -20.21
N LEU A 320 -21.47 27.04 -19.51
CA LEU A 320 -20.79 25.88 -20.10
C LEU A 320 -21.57 25.28 -21.28
N GLU A 321 -22.92 25.31 -21.24
CA GLU A 321 -23.75 24.90 -22.37
C GLU A 321 -23.62 25.86 -23.55
N LYS A 322 -23.62 27.18 -23.30
CA LYS A 322 -23.40 28.20 -24.33
C LYS A 322 -22.02 28.06 -25.00
N ASP A 323 -21.02 27.65 -24.21
CA ASP A 323 -19.65 27.40 -24.66
C ASP A 323 -19.50 26.00 -25.31
N LYS A 324 -20.61 25.24 -25.47
CA LYS A 324 -20.68 23.90 -26.07
C LYS A 324 -19.80 22.86 -25.38
N LEU A 325 -19.66 22.95 -24.08
CA LEU A 325 -18.88 22.00 -23.28
C LEU A 325 -19.74 20.90 -22.64
N LEU A 326 -21.05 21.14 -22.56
CA LEU A 326 -22.04 20.19 -22.07
C LEU A 326 -23.42 20.50 -22.70
N LEU A 327 -24.40 19.61 -22.51
CA LEU A 327 -25.81 19.85 -22.82
C LEU A 327 -26.64 19.69 -21.54
N LEU A 328 -27.63 20.57 -21.33
CA LEU A 328 -28.57 20.48 -20.24
C LEU A 328 -29.86 19.79 -20.72
N GLU A 329 -30.20 18.67 -20.10
CA GLU A 329 -31.40 17.91 -20.38
C GLU A 329 -32.31 17.91 -19.14
N MET A 330 -33.60 17.71 -19.32
CA MET A 330 -34.57 17.46 -18.23
C MET A 330 -34.96 15.98 -18.24
N ASP A 331 -34.94 15.37 -17.08
CA ASP A 331 -35.48 14.02 -16.94
C ASP A 331 -37.05 14.01 -16.92
N GLU A 332 -37.60 12.82 -16.87
CA GLU A 332 -39.08 12.63 -16.82
C GLU A 332 -39.70 13.28 -15.56
N GLN A 333 -38.92 13.51 -14.52
CA GLN A 333 -39.35 14.14 -13.25
C GLN A 333 -39.03 15.65 -13.21
N LYS A 334 -38.60 16.23 -14.34
CA LYS A 334 -38.23 17.65 -14.50
C LYS A 334 -36.97 18.03 -13.69
N ASN A 335 -36.10 17.07 -13.36
CA ASN A 335 -34.79 17.40 -12.82
C ASN A 335 -33.81 17.69 -13.95
N MET A 336 -32.94 18.68 -13.72
CA MET A 336 -31.88 19.02 -14.65
C MET A 336 -30.78 17.97 -14.61
N LEU A 337 -30.34 17.49 -15.76
CA LEU A 337 -29.20 16.60 -15.94
C LEU A 337 -28.17 17.22 -16.86
N ILE A 338 -26.92 16.96 -16.61
CA ILE A 338 -25.81 17.32 -17.46
C ILE A 338 -25.51 16.12 -18.36
N ARG A 339 -25.59 16.31 -19.68
CA ARG A 339 -25.14 15.35 -20.69
C ARG A 339 -23.78 15.81 -21.22
N MET A 340 -22.84 14.88 -21.24
CA MET A 340 -21.49 15.13 -21.76
C MET A 340 -21.48 15.06 -23.29
N LEU A 341 -20.70 15.96 -23.92
CA LEU A 341 -20.56 16.06 -25.37
C LEU A 341 -19.41 15.21 -25.91
#